data_c1d821d6b364c62f8a08e2691bb6cbe6
#
_entry.id   c1d821d6b364c62f8a08e2691bb6cbe6
#
_cell.length_a   1.000
_cell.length_b   1.000
_cell.length_c   1.000
_cell.angle_alpha   90.00
_cell.angle_beta   90.00
_cell.angle_gamma   90.00
#
_symmetry.space_group_name_H-M   'P 1'
#
loop_
_entity.id
_entity.type
_entity.pdbx_description
1 polymer ?
#
loop_
_entity_poly.entity_id
_entity_poly.type
_entity_poly.pdbx_seq_one_letter_code
_entity_poly.pdbx_strand_id
1 'polypeptide(L)'
;MRALLHCAVASLALSACTVGPDFVPPPVAAPDSFGPEPRNVRGRTSDAEPDPQWWRRFRDPELASLEERLAAQNLDLKTAAERVAQAGAERAVVASQGLPHVDVQSMDYYERISQNGTASLAAPSGAPLKFSFLQQGLNASWELDLFGKVRRAVEAQDATMLAAIENRRGVALMALAEAAQSYISLRGAQTQLAIAERNLRIAEDDIRLVESRFANGVATTLDRAQARGQRESIAETLPPLRAREAQLINAIGLLLGLEPRALEPELRPPKPPPTTPGLVGVGLPATLLRRRPDLREAEARLHAAVAEVGEAEAEFYPDVNLIGDFNVQSLTLKKLFRASSTQWTLGPTITIPIFEGGRLRGNLALKESRHREAAIDFQKTLLHAWQEVDDALTAYAQAQKRRAAAARAAAQDKIALDAATQRYREGLVDFLNVNAALAQQLRSENDLVQSDVDVASDLVRLYRALGGGWEIAE
;
A
#
# COMPACT_ATOMS: atom_id res chain seq x y z
N MET A 1 -17.81 26.86 -49.31
CA MET A 1 -18.35 27.15 -47.95
C MET A 1 -19.41 26.16 -47.46
N ARG A 2 -20.44 25.80 -48.23
CA ARG A 2 -21.45 24.82 -47.78
C ARG A 2 -20.88 23.41 -47.52
N ALA A 3 -20.00 22.91 -48.37
CA ALA A 3 -19.34 21.57 -48.17
C ALA A 3 -18.46 21.52 -46.89
N LEU A 4 -17.71 22.60 -46.58
CA LEU A 4 -16.90 22.71 -45.36
C LEU A 4 -17.77 22.76 -44.08
N LEU A 5 -18.96 23.36 -44.17
CA LEU A 5 -19.90 23.43 -43.06
C LEU A 5 -20.55 22.04 -42.79
N HIS A 6 -20.82 21.28 -43.83
CA HIS A 6 -21.37 19.90 -43.71
C HIS A 6 -20.28 18.94 -43.16
N CYS A 7 -19.04 19.06 -43.55
CA CYS A 7 -17.90 18.31 -42.95
C CYS A 7 -17.69 18.67 -41.48
N ALA A 8 -17.77 19.93 -41.09
CA ALA A 8 -17.61 20.38 -39.72
C ALA A 8 -18.76 19.90 -38.80
N VAL A 9 -20.01 19.93 -39.31
CA VAL A 9 -21.18 19.42 -38.59
C VAL A 9 -21.17 17.88 -38.49
N ALA A 10 -20.72 17.17 -39.53
CA ALA A 10 -20.50 15.73 -39.49
C ALA A 10 -19.41 15.34 -38.50
N SER A 11 -18.31 16.10 -38.42
CA SER A 11 -17.22 15.88 -37.48
C SER A 11 -17.65 16.11 -36.01
N LEU A 12 -18.51 17.08 -35.75
CA LEU A 12 -19.07 17.34 -34.41
C LEU A 12 -20.11 16.27 -33.98
N ALA A 13 -20.87 15.70 -34.95
CA ALA A 13 -21.81 14.63 -34.63
C ALA A 13 -21.15 13.27 -34.38
N LEU A 14 -19.96 13.04 -34.94
CA LEU A 14 -19.16 11.82 -34.75
C LEU A 14 -18.42 11.76 -33.40
N SER A 15 -18.19 12.89 -32.74
CA SER A 15 -17.52 12.93 -31.43
C SER A 15 -18.45 12.59 -30.24
N ALA A 16 -19.75 12.35 -30.46
CA ALA A 16 -20.75 12.19 -29.38
C ALA A 16 -21.18 10.73 -29.10
N CYS A 17 -20.72 9.73 -29.85
CA CYS A 17 -21.16 8.35 -29.71
C CYS A 17 -20.12 7.47 -29.02
N THR A 18 -19.89 7.66 -27.72
CA THR A 18 -19.25 6.63 -26.89
C THR A 18 -20.34 5.74 -26.34
N VAL A 19 -20.29 4.44 -26.64
CA VAL A 19 -21.27 3.48 -26.14
C VAL A 19 -20.86 2.95 -24.75
N GLY A 20 -21.81 2.32 -24.07
CA GLY A 20 -21.62 1.74 -22.74
C GLY A 20 -21.90 2.71 -21.60
N PRO A 21 -21.92 2.20 -20.36
CA PRO A 21 -22.25 2.96 -19.17
C PRO A 21 -21.13 3.95 -18.81
N ASP A 22 -21.52 5.14 -18.35
CA ASP A 22 -20.59 6.08 -17.72
C ASP A 22 -20.42 5.76 -16.25
N PHE A 23 -19.20 5.95 -15.72
CA PHE A 23 -18.94 5.76 -14.30
C PHE A 23 -19.64 6.81 -13.45
N VAL A 24 -20.40 6.35 -12.46
CA VAL A 24 -21.00 7.19 -11.43
C VAL A 24 -20.53 6.67 -10.08
N PRO A 25 -19.88 7.52 -9.25
CA PRO A 25 -19.46 7.11 -7.92
C PRO A 25 -20.64 6.53 -7.12
N PRO A 26 -20.45 5.36 -6.44
CA PRO A 26 -21.53 4.75 -5.68
C PRO A 26 -22.00 5.68 -4.54
N PRO A 27 -23.32 5.83 -4.34
CA PRO A 27 -23.84 6.55 -3.19
C PRO A 27 -23.49 5.80 -1.91
N VAL A 28 -22.84 6.48 -0.95
CA VAL A 28 -22.45 5.89 0.32
C VAL A 28 -23.26 6.51 1.45
N ALA A 29 -24.07 5.70 2.13
CA ALA A 29 -24.73 6.07 3.37
C ALA A 29 -23.74 5.84 4.54
N ALA A 30 -22.98 6.88 4.90
CA ALA A 30 -22.07 6.81 6.03
C ALA A 30 -22.84 7.02 7.35
N PRO A 31 -22.41 6.38 8.46
CA PRO A 31 -22.89 6.72 9.80
C PRO A 31 -22.62 8.19 10.14
N ASP A 32 -23.48 8.81 10.95
CA ASP A 32 -23.32 10.23 11.36
C ASP A 32 -22.08 10.46 12.23
N SER A 33 -21.66 9.46 13.00
CA SER A 33 -20.48 9.52 13.88
C SER A 33 -19.86 8.13 14.06
N PHE A 34 -18.57 8.10 14.39
CA PHE A 34 -17.96 6.90 14.97
C PHE A 34 -18.51 6.69 16.39
N GLY A 35 -18.47 5.44 16.90
CA GLY A 35 -19.10 5.01 18.16
C GLY A 35 -18.91 5.93 19.37
N PRO A 36 -19.48 5.58 20.55
CA PRO A 36 -19.59 6.49 21.68
C PRO A 36 -18.21 6.94 22.18
N GLU A 37 -17.98 8.26 22.19
CA GLU A 37 -16.75 8.86 22.70
C GLU A 37 -16.47 8.49 24.16
N PRO A 38 -15.21 8.18 24.52
CA PRO A 38 -14.81 8.07 25.93
C PRO A 38 -14.82 9.46 26.60
N ARG A 39 -15.92 9.79 27.26
CA ARG A 39 -16.02 11.00 28.07
C ARG A 39 -15.04 10.91 29.25
N ASN A 40 -14.19 11.92 29.44
CA ASN A 40 -13.30 12.11 30.59
C ASN A 40 -11.99 11.32 30.67
N VAL A 41 -11.38 10.91 29.55
CA VAL A 41 -10.04 10.31 29.54
C VAL A 41 -9.05 11.25 28.83
N ARG A 42 -7.77 11.23 29.25
CA ARG A 42 -6.69 11.90 28.53
C ARG A 42 -6.60 11.27 27.13
N GLY A 43 -6.52 12.06 26.06
CA GLY A 43 -6.60 11.56 24.67
C GLY A 43 -8.04 11.55 24.14
N ARG A 44 -8.79 12.58 24.45
CA ARG A 44 -10.14 12.82 23.88
C ARG A 44 -10.07 12.86 22.36
N THR A 45 -11.07 12.29 21.74
CA THR A 45 -11.31 12.44 20.30
C THR A 45 -12.17 13.66 19.99
N SER A 46 -12.04 14.21 18.80
CA SER A 46 -12.87 15.32 18.30
C SER A 46 -13.16 15.11 16.81
N ASP A 47 -14.24 15.71 16.31
CA ASP A 47 -14.62 15.68 14.89
C ASP A 47 -13.68 16.49 13.99
N ALA A 48 -12.63 17.12 14.55
CA ALA A 48 -11.61 17.79 13.78
C ALA A 48 -10.89 16.78 12.87
N GLU A 49 -10.49 17.21 11.69
CA GLU A 49 -9.73 16.36 10.77
C GLU A 49 -8.41 15.88 11.41
N PRO A 50 -8.02 14.61 11.19
CA PRO A 50 -6.73 14.11 11.62
C PRO A 50 -5.60 14.89 10.96
N ASP A 51 -4.52 15.13 11.73
CA ASP A 51 -3.32 15.81 11.26
C ASP A 51 -2.59 14.91 10.22
N PRO A 52 -2.30 15.38 9.00
CA PRO A 52 -1.54 14.61 8.03
C PRO A 52 -0.13 14.24 8.51
N GLN A 53 0.45 15.05 9.41
CA GLN A 53 1.77 14.80 10.01
C GLN A 53 1.62 14.35 11.47
N TRP A 54 0.75 13.37 11.69
CA TRP A 54 0.36 12.90 13.03
C TRP A 54 1.54 12.47 13.91
N TRP A 55 2.65 12.00 13.35
CA TRP A 55 3.86 11.63 14.12
C TRP A 55 4.47 12.82 14.88
N ARG A 56 4.33 14.05 14.39
CA ARG A 56 4.78 15.25 15.09
C ARG A 56 3.98 15.53 16.36
N ARG A 57 2.77 14.97 16.48
CA ARG A 57 1.93 15.10 17.69
C ARG A 57 2.49 14.33 18.88
N PHE A 58 3.37 13.35 18.63
CA PHE A 58 4.12 12.66 19.68
C PHE A 58 5.24 13.51 20.29
N ARG A 59 5.56 14.67 19.71
CA ARG A 59 6.61 15.60 20.15
C ARG A 59 7.98 14.95 20.30
N ASP A 60 8.27 14.00 19.47
CA ASP A 60 9.56 13.30 19.40
C ASP A 60 10.26 13.65 18.08
N PRO A 61 11.34 14.45 18.12
CA PRO A 61 12.04 14.89 16.92
C PRO A 61 12.75 13.74 16.17
N GLU A 62 13.12 12.67 16.88
CA GLU A 62 13.77 11.51 16.27
C GLU A 62 12.76 10.67 15.51
N LEU A 63 11.56 10.44 16.07
CA LEU A 63 10.46 9.82 15.34
C LEU A 63 10.14 10.64 14.08
N ALA A 64 10.02 11.97 14.18
CA ALA A 64 9.75 12.81 13.02
C ALA A 64 10.85 12.70 11.95
N SER A 65 12.11 12.68 12.34
CA SER A 65 13.24 12.50 11.43
C SER A 65 13.22 11.13 10.72
N LEU A 66 12.88 10.06 11.45
CA LEU A 66 12.77 8.72 10.88
C LEU A 66 11.66 8.65 9.83
N GLU A 67 10.47 9.25 10.10
CA GLU A 67 9.34 9.28 9.18
C GLU A 67 9.67 10.06 7.89
N GLU A 68 10.32 11.23 8.02
CA GLU A 68 10.76 12.02 6.88
C GLU A 68 11.80 11.29 6.01
N ARG A 69 12.75 10.60 6.63
CA ARG A 69 13.77 9.80 5.94
C ARG A 69 13.13 8.58 5.27
N LEU A 70 12.18 7.91 5.93
CA LEU A 70 11.45 6.78 5.39
C LEU A 70 10.70 7.19 4.10
N ALA A 71 9.96 8.29 4.12
CA ALA A 71 9.24 8.78 2.96
C ALA A 71 10.14 8.98 1.73
N ALA A 72 11.41 9.35 1.95
CA ALA A 72 12.39 9.57 0.88
C ALA A 72 13.14 8.30 0.43
N GLN A 73 13.36 7.33 1.32
CA GLN A 73 14.34 6.26 1.11
C GLN A 73 13.72 4.86 1.03
N ASN A 74 12.51 4.65 1.54
CA ASN A 74 11.88 3.34 1.63
C ASN A 74 11.80 2.63 0.26
N LEU A 75 12.20 1.36 0.22
CA LEU A 75 12.30 0.60 -1.03
C LEU A 75 10.92 0.14 -1.55
N ASP A 76 9.95 -0.10 -0.68
CA ASP A 76 8.59 -0.46 -1.08
C ASP A 76 7.88 0.73 -1.72
N LEU A 77 8.13 1.96 -1.21
CA LEU A 77 7.65 3.19 -1.82
C LEU A 77 8.26 3.41 -3.22
N LYS A 78 9.55 3.15 -3.38
CA LYS A 78 10.21 3.21 -4.70
C LYS A 78 9.63 2.17 -5.65
N THR A 79 9.40 0.95 -5.18
CA THR A 79 8.76 -0.11 -5.97
C THR A 79 7.33 0.28 -6.36
N ALA A 80 6.56 0.88 -5.46
CA ALA A 80 5.22 1.36 -5.76
C ALA A 80 5.23 2.53 -6.77
N ALA A 81 6.24 3.40 -6.72
CA ALA A 81 6.43 4.47 -7.72
C ALA A 81 6.69 3.89 -9.12
N GLU A 82 7.52 2.84 -9.23
CA GLU A 82 7.74 2.16 -10.52
C GLU A 82 6.46 1.48 -11.05
N ARG A 83 5.59 0.97 -10.18
CA ARG A 83 4.28 0.44 -10.60
C ARG A 83 3.37 1.53 -11.18
N VAL A 84 3.41 2.75 -10.65
CA VAL A 84 2.71 3.89 -11.24
C VAL A 84 3.28 4.22 -12.63
N ALA A 85 4.61 4.22 -12.79
CA ALA A 85 5.26 4.43 -14.08
C ALA A 85 4.90 3.33 -15.09
N GLN A 86 4.82 2.06 -14.66
CA GLN A 86 4.36 0.95 -15.49
C GLN A 86 2.92 1.16 -15.97
N ALA A 87 1.99 1.51 -15.07
CA ALA A 87 0.60 1.78 -15.45
C ALA A 87 0.50 2.96 -16.44
N GLY A 88 1.32 4.00 -16.27
CA GLY A 88 1.41 5.10 -17.23
C GLY A 88 1.93 4.66 -18.61
N ALA A 89 2.89 3.74 -18.66
CA ALA A 89 3.39 3.18 -19.91
C ALA A 89 2.34 2.26 -20.58
N GLU A 90 1.63 1.43 -19.82
CA GLU A 90 0.54 0.60 -20.32
C GLU A 90 -0.60 1.47 -20.89
N ARG A 91 -0.95 2.53 -20.20
CA ARG A 91 -1.90 3.54 -20.71
C ARG A 91 -1.45 4.13 -22.05
N ALA A 92 -0.17 4.48 -22.20
CA ALA A 92 0.38 4.99 -23.45
C ALA A 92 0.30 3.96 -24.60
N VAL A 93 0.55 2.68 -24.30
CA VAL A 93 0.39 1.57 -25.27
C VAL A 93 -1.06 1.46 -25.73
N VAL A 94 -2.02 1.48 -24.82
CA VAL A 94 -3.45 1.42 -25.19
C VAL A 94 -3.86 2.68 -25.97
N ALA A 95 -3.46 3.86 -25.54
CA ALA A 95 -3.76 5.11 -26.22
C ALA A 95 -3.20 5.17 -27.66
N SER A 96 -2.08 4.47 -27.91
CA SER A 96 -1.49 4.42 -29.25
C SER A 96 -2.37 3.68 -30.27
N GLN A 97 -3.31 2.83 -29.84
CA GLN A 97 -4.28 2.15 -30.71
C GLN A 97 -5.21 3.14 -31.40
N GLY A 98 -5.48 4.31 -30.80
CA GLY A 98 -6.26 5.40 -31.41
C GLY A 98 -5.46 6.27 -32.39
N LEU A 99 -4.18 5.98 -32.63
CA LEU A 99 -3.31 6.72 -33.52
C LEU A 99 -3.00 5.91 -34.79
N PRO A 100 -2.65 6.59 -35.92
CA PRO A 100 -2.19 5.89 -37.11
C PRO A 100 -0.94 5.08 -36.83
N HIS A 101 -0.94 3.81 -37.26
CA HIS A 101 0.24 2.95 -37.28
C HIS A 101 0.85 2.96 -38.69
N VAL A 102 2.16 3.12 -38.78
CA VAL A 102 2.89 3.13 -40.05
C VAL A 102 4.10 2.22 -39.94
N ASP A 103 4.20 1.28 -40.86
CA ASP A 103 5.33 0.36 -40.94
C ASP A 103 5.92 0.29 -42.34
N VAL A 104 7.20 -0.10 -42.40
CA VAL A 104 7.88 -0.44 -43.66
C VAL A 104 7.81 -1.94 -43.82
N GLN A 105 7.27 -2.38 -44.97
CA GLN A 105 7.25 -3.78 -45.33
C GLN A 105 8.19 -4.05 -46.50
N SER A 106 9.04 -5.08 -46.39
CA SER A 106 9.88 -5.60 -47.44
C SER A 106 9.60 -7.07 -47.61
N MET A 107 9.14 -7.46 -48.79
CA MET A 107 8.96 -8.87 -49.16
C MET A 107 9.85 -9.18 -50.36
N ASP A 108 10.69 -10.18 -50.21
CA ASP A 108 11.59 -10.67 -51.27
C ASP A 108 11.62 -12.19 -51.21
N TYR A 109 10.97 -12.82 -52.19
CA TYR A 109 10.94 -14.27 -52.27
C TYR A 109 10.99 -14.75 -53.72
N TYR A 110 11.52 -15.94 -53.90
CA TYR A 110 11.52 -16.68 -55.17
C TYR A 110 10.49 -17.80 -55.10
N GLU A 111 9.47 -17.70 -55.96
CA GLU A 111 8.33 -18.60 -55.94
C GLU A 111 8.28 -19.44 -57.22
N ARG A 112 7.84 -20.68 -57.09
CA ARG A 112 7.40 -21.55 -58.19
C ARG A 112 5.93 -21.88 -58.02
N ILE A 113 5.08 -21.35 -58.89
CA ILE A 113 3.67 -21.73 -58.93
C ILE A 113 3.45 -23.12 -59.54
N SER A 114 2.44 -23.83 -59.03
CA SER A 114 2.06 -25.14 -59.53
C SER A 114 1.37 -25.01 -60.90
N GLN A 115 1.77 -25.86 -61.82
CA GLN A 115 1.08 -25.96 -63.11
C GLN A 115 -0.39 -26.38 -62.99
N ASN A 116 -0.72 -27.14 -61.95
CA ASN A 116 -2.05 -27.68 -61.68
C ASN A 116 -2.83 -26.86 -60.67
N GLY A 117 -2.28 -25.70 -60.24
CA GLY A 117 -2.91 -24.79 -59.26
C GLY A 117 -3.74 -23.70 -59.92
N THR A 118 -4.58 -23.02 -59.12
CA THR A 118 -5.47 -21.93 -59.60
C THR A 118 -4.72 -20.75 -60.22
N ALA A 119 -3.49 -20.47 -59.76
CA ALA A 119 -2.66 -19.41 -60.31
C ALA A 119 -2.24 -19.64 -61.75
N SER A 120 -2.14 -20.92 -62.20
CA SER A 120 -1.86 -21.26 -63.59
C SER A 120 -3.04 -21.01 -64.54
N LEU A 121 -4.26 -21.00 -64.03
CA LEU A 121 -5.45 -20.71 -64.82
C LEU A 121 -5.56 -19.21 -65.23
N ALA A 122 -5.01 -18.34 -64.42
CA ALA A 122 -4.99 -16.89 -64.67
C ALA A 122 -3.72 -16.39 -65.38
N ALA A 123 -2.71 -17.26 -65.53
CA ALA A 123 -1.43 -16.90 -66.16
C ALA A 123 -1.54 -16.93 -67.69
N PRO A 124 -0.98 -15.95 -68.42
CA PRO A 124 -0.90 -16.00 -69.89
C PRO A 124 -0.15 -17.22 -70.35
N SER A 125 -0.53 -17.75 -71.53
CA SER A 125 0.20 -18.89 -72.15
C SER A 125 1.69 -18.56 -72.26
N GLY A 126 2.55 -19.44 -71.68
CA GLY A 126 4.00 -19.26 -71.65
C GLY A 126 4.56 -18.41 -70.54
N ALA A 127 3.75 -18.01 -69.58
CA ALA A 127 4.24 -17.31 -68.38
C ALA A 127 5.24 -18.18 -67.59
N PRO A 128 6.34 -17.61 -67.06
CA PRO A 128 7.31 -18.38 -66.31
C PRO A 128 6.67 -18.85 -64.99
N LEU A 129 6.78 -20.17 -64.72
CA LEU A 129 6.28 -20.74 -63.47
C LEU A 129 7.14 -20.42 -62.23
N LYS A 130 8.34 -19.87 -62.48
CA LYS A 130 9.27 -19.45 -61.44
C LYS A 130 9.54 -17.97 -61.61
N PHE A 131 9.41 -17.21 -60.57
CA PHE A 131 9.68 -15.74 -60.57
C PHE A 131 10.15 -15.27 -59.20
N SER A 132 10.88 -14.18 -59.19
CA SER A 132 11.09 -13.40 -57.97
C SER A 132 9.94 -12.46 -57.76
N PHE A 133 9.49 -12.33 -56.51
CA PHE A 133 8.57 -11.29 -56.11
C PHE A 133 9.29 -10.35 -55.15
N LEU A 134 9.37 -9.10 -55.53
CA LEU A 134 10.05 -8.05 -54.79
C LEU A 134 9.03 -6.97 -54.55
N GLN A 135 8.77 -6.68 -53.26
CA GLN A 135 7.89 -5.60 -52.85
C GLN A 135 8.51 -4.87 -51.68
N GLN A 136 8.51 -3.56 -51.74
CA GLN A 136 8.94 -2.69 -50.64
C GLN A 136 8.04 -1.51 -50.58
N GLY A 137 7.64 -1.09 -49.36
CA GLY A 137 6.73 0.02 -49.23
C GLY A 137 6.39 0.38 -47.77
N LEU A 138 5.49 1.33 -47.69
CA LEU A 138 4.91 1.80 -46.43
C LEU A 138 3.47 1.31 -46.34
N ASN A 139 3.10 0.74 -45.20
CA ASN A 139 1.71 0.46 -44.84
C ASN A 139 1.30 1.41 -43.73
N ALA A 140 0.10 1.92 -43.82
CA ALA A 140 -0.51 2.72 -42.78
C ALA A 140 -1.89 2.12 -42.43
N SER A 141 -2.21 2.04 -41.16
CA SER A 141 -3.52 1.67 -40.68
C SER A 141 -3.93 2.55 -39.51
N TRP A 142 -5.19 2.89 -39.44
CA TRP A 142 -5.74 3.70 -38.38
C TRP A 142 -7.17 3.29 -38.08
N GLU A 143 -7.41 2.78 -36.85
CA GLU A 143 -8.75 2.51 -36.35
C GLU A 143 -9.44 3.84 -36.03
N LEU A 144 -10.53 4.12 -36.72
CA LEU A 144 -11.36 5.28 -36.43
C LEU A 144 -12.32 4.92 -35.32
N ASP A 145 -12.03 5.36 -34.11
CA ASP A 145 -12.80 5.04 -32.90
C ASP A 145 -14.16 5.77 -32.87
N LEU A 146 -15.08 5.37 -33.78
CA LEU A 146 -16.39 6.00 -33.92
C LEU A 146 -17.31 5.70 -32.73
N PHE A 147 -17.23 4.50 -32.17
CA PHE A 147 -18.12 4.01 -31.10
C PHE A 147 -17.47 4.03 -29.72
N GLY A 148 -16.21 4.47 -29.61
CA GLY A 148 -15.56 4.68 -28.33
C GLY A 148 -14.84 3.47 -27.75
N LYS A 149 -14.58 2.43 -28.52
CA LYS A 149 -13.84 1.24 -28.08
C LYS A 149 -12.47 1.61 -27.50
N VAL A 150 -11.64 2.37 -28.26
CA VAL A 150 -10.33 2.81 -27.81
C VAL A 150 -10.45 3.86 -26.70
N ARG A 151 -11.40 4.77 -26.77
CA ARG A 151 -11.66 5.75 -25.70
C ARG A 151 -12.02 5.08 -24.39
N ARG A 152 -12.87 4.04 -24.38
CA ARG A 152 -13.21 3.27 -23.18
C ARG A 152 -12.02 2.45 -22.66
N ALA A 153 -11.21 1.86 -23.56
CA ALA A 153 -9.99 1.19 -23.16
C ALA A 153 -9.00 2.16 -22.51
N VAL A 154 -8.83 3.38 -23.03
CA VAL A 154 -7.99 4.43 -22.42
C VAL A 154 -8.56 4.89 -21.08
N GLU A 155 -9.88 5.07 -20.96
CA GLU A 155 -10.55 5.40 -19.70
C GLU A 155 -10.31 4.32 -18.63
N ALA A 156 -10.38 3.04 -19.01
CA ALA A 156 -10.07 1.93 -18.11
C ALA A 156 -8.61 1.97 -17.64
N GLN A 157 -7.67 2.31 -18.52
CA GLN A 157 -6.26 2.46 -18.16
C GLN A 157 -5.99 3.71 -17.32
N ASP A 158 -6.68 4.81 -17.56
CA ASP A 158 -6.60 6.02 -16.72
C ASP A 158 -7.06 5.72 -15.29
N ALA A 159 -8.15 4.97 -15.14
CA ALA A 159 -8.65 4.52 -13.84
C ALA A 159 -7.70 3.50 -13.18
N THR A 160 -7.09 2.60 -13.95
CA THR A 160 -6.08 1.64 -13.46
C THR A 160 -4.81 2.36 -12.98
N MET A 161 -4.37 3.38 -13.70
CA MET A 161 -3.24 4.23 -13.27
C MET A 161 -3.59 4.99 -11.98
N LEU A 162 -4.80 5.50 -11.84
CA LEU A 162 -5.26 6.12 -10.59
C LEU A 162 -5.25 5.10 -9.44
N ALA A 163 -5.69 3.87 -9.66
CA ALA A 163 -5.61 2.81 -8.65
C ALA A 163 -4.16 2.53 -8.23
N ALA A 164 -3.20 2.55 -9.15
CA ALA A 164 -1.77 2.39 -8.83
C ALA A 164 -1.23 3.56 -8.00
N ILE A 165 -1.67 4.80 -8.27
CA ILE A 165 -1.32 5.98 -7.47
C ILE A 165 -1.84 5.82 -6.03
N GLU A 166 -3.10 5.43 -5.88
CA GLU A 166 -3.70 5.22 -4.55
C GLU A 166 -3.05 4.05 -3.80
N ASN A 167 -2.69 2.98 -4.50
CA ASN A 167 -1.91 1.88 -3.93
C ASN A 167 -0.56 2.36 -3.39
N ARG A 168 0.17 3.21 -4.12
CA ARG A 168 1.41 3.82 -3.63
C ARG A 168 1.18 4.62 -2.34
N ARG A 169 0.08 5.38 -2.25
CA ARG A 169 -0.32 6.09 -1.03
C ARG A 169 -0.61 5.14 0.13
N GLY A 170 -1.27 4.01 -0.17
CA GLY A 170 -1.51 2.94 0.79
C GLY A 170 -0.22 2.33 1.33
N VAL A 171 0.77 2.07 0.47
CA VAL A 171 2.11 1.61 0.87
C VAL A 171 2.79 2.62 1.79
N ALA A 172 2.70 3.93 1.48
CA ALA A 172 3.25 4.98 2.33
C ALA A 172 2.60 4.98 3.72
N LEU A 173 1.27 4.94 3.78
CA LEU A 173 0.50 4.88 5.02
C LEU A 173 0.92 3.69 5.90
N MET A 174 1.09 2.51 5.31
CA MET A 174 1.51 1.31 6.02
C MET A 174 2.95 1.39 6.52
N ALA A 175 3.88 1.84 5.68
CA ALA A 175 5.30 1.93 6.03
C ALA A 175 5.55 2.95 7.17
N LEU A 176 4.90 4.12 7.13
CA LEU A 176 4.96 5.12 8.19
C LEU A 176 4.38 4.58 9.52
N ALA A 177 3.23 3.92 9.47
CA ALA A 177 2.66 3.33 10.67
C ALA A 177 3.55 2.23 11.28
N GLU A 178 4.18 1.40 10.46
CA GLU A 178 5.09 0.34 10.89
C GLU A 178 6.38 0.90 11.51
N ALA A 179 6.93 1.97 10.93
CA ALA A 179 8.11 2.65 11.49
C ALA A 179 7.81 3.25 12.86
N ALA A 180 6.70 3.96 13.00
CA ALA A 180 6.28 4.51 14.29
C ALA A 180 6.05 3.42 15.34
N GLN A 181 5.37 2.32 14.99
CA GLN A 181 5.14 1.19 15.91
C GLN A 181 6.45 0.51 16.33
N SER A 182 7.37 0.32 15.37
CA SER A 182 8.71 -0.24 15.65
C SER A 182 9.51 0.69 16.57
N TYR A 183 9.47 1.99 16.33
CA TYR A 183 10.13 2.99 17.16
C TYR A 183 9.55 3.05 18.59
N ILE A 184 8.23 3.08 18.73
CA ILE A 184 7.55 3.06 20.03
C ILE A 184 7.91 1.77 20.80
N SER A 185 7.90 0.64 20.12
CA SER A 185 8.28 -0.65 20.68
C SER A 185 9.73 -0.68 21.13
N LEU A 186 10.65 -0.06 20.36
CA LEU A 186 12.06 0.10 20.70
C LEU A 186 12.21 0.88 22.01
N ARG A 187 11.56 2.05 22.11
CA ARG A 187 11.65 2.87 23.32
C ARG A 187 11.06 2.18 24.55
N GLY A 188 10.01 1.37 24.34
CA GLY A 188 9.45 0.48 25.36
C GLY A 188 10.46 -0.58 25.82
N ALA A 189 11.09 -1.31 24.90
CA ALA A 189 12.10 -2.33 25.21
C ALA A 189 13.32 -1.75 25.92
N GLN A 190 13.78 -0.57 25.52
CA GLN A 190 14.88 0.14 26.20
C GLN A 190 14.50 0.55 27.63
N THR A 191 13.25 0.99 27.84
CA THR A 191 12.76 1.32 29.19
C THR A 191 12.67 0.08 30.07
N GLN A 192 12.18 -1.05 29.53
CA GLN A 192 12.16 -2.33 30.24
C GLN A 192 13.58 -2.83 30.57
N LEU A 193 14.52 -2.68 29.64
CA LEU A 193 15.94 -3.02 29.87
C LEU A 193 16.55 -2.17 31.01
N ALA A 194 16.31 -0.85 30.99
CA ALA A 194 16.77 0.04 32.05
C ALA A 194 16.17 -0.31 33.43
N ILE A 195 14.88 -0.73 33.48
CA ILE A 195 14.22 -1.22 34.69
C ILE A 195 14.90 -2.51 35.17
N ALA A 196 15.13 -3.48 34.29
CA ALA A 196 15.77 -4.76 34.64
C ALA A 196 17.21 -4.55 35.14
N GLU A 197 18.00 -3.70 34.49
CA GLU A 197 19.37 -3.37 34.91
C GLU A 197 19.40 -2.64 36.27
N ARG A 198 18.46 -1.73 36.52
CA ARG A 198 18.33 -1.07 37.83
C ARG A 198 17.97 -2.10 38.90
N ASN A 199 17.02 -2.97 38.65
CA ASN A 199 16.60 -3.98 39.62
C ASN A 199 17.64 -5.08 39.85
N LEU A 200 18.46 -5.38 38.82
CA LEU A 200 19.65 -6.28 39.01
C LEU A 200 20.62 -5.67 40.03
N ARG A 201 20.92 -4.37 39.92
CA ARG A 201 21.78 -3.69 40.91
C ARG A 201 21.18 -3.72 42.34
N ILE A 202 19.86 -3.49 42.45
CA ILE A 202 19.17 -3.58 43.76
C ILE A 202 19.29 -5.00 44.32
N ALA A 203 19.05 -6.05 43.53
CA ALA A 203 19.20 -7.43 43.95
C ALA A 203 20.66 -7.79 44.37
N GLU A 204 21.67 -7.21 43.75
CA GLU A 204 23.05 -7.33 44.13
C GLU A 204 23.34 -6.64 45.49
N ASP A 205 22.73 -5.49 45.73
CA ASP A 205 22.80 -4.82 47.05
C ASP A 205 22.11 -5.64 48.14
N ASP A 206 20.95 -6.24 47.83
CA ASP A 206 20.21 -7.12 48.74
C ASP A 206 21.04 -8.39 49.08
N ILE A 207 21.73 -8.99 48.11
CA ILE A 207 22.64 -10.11 48.36
C ILE A 207 23.72 -9.69 49.36
N ARG A 208 24.33 -8.52 49.18
CA ARG A 208 25.38 -8.04 50.13
C ARG A 208 24.83 -7.86 51.54
N LEU A 209 23.60 -7.34 51.67
CA LEU A 209 22.92 -7.20 52.95
C LEU A 209 22.66 -8.57 53.59
N VAL A 210 22.07 -9.53 52.84
CA VAL A 210 21.77 -10.87 53.32
C VAL A 210 23.02 -11.64 53.72
N GLU A 211 24.12 -11.55 52.93
CA GLU A 211 25.40 -12.19 53.28
C GLU A 211 26.01 -11.61 54.56
N SER A 212 25.96 -10.29 54.78
CA SER A 212 26.37 -9.67 56.03
C SER A 212 25.56 -10.17 57.24
N ARG A 213 24.22 -10.27 57.09
CA ARG A 213 23.35 -10.79 58.14
C ARG A 213 23.56 -12.28 58.40
N PHE A 214 23.84 -13.05 57.35
CA PHE A 214 24.18 -14.48 57.49
C PHE A 214 25.48 -14.69 58.26
N ALA A 215 26.52 -13.91 57.95
CA ALA A 215 27.80 -13.94 58.68
C ALA A 215 27.65 -13.60 60.18
N ASN A 216 26.66 -12.79 60.54
CA ASN A 216 26.30 -12.43 61.91
C ASN A 216 25.26 -13.38 62.57
N GLY A 217 24.89 -14.49 61.88
CA GLY A 217 23.94 -15.47 62.40
C GLY A 217 22.48 -15.05 62.45
N VAL A 218 22.12 -13.92 61.77
CA VAL A 218 20.77 -13.36 61.79
C VAL A 218 19.92 -13.79 60.57
N ALA A 219 20.57 -14.05 59.39
CA ALA A 219 19.90 -14.58 58.25
C ALA A 219 20.10 -16.08 58.07
N THR A 220 19.19 -16.78 57.37
CA THR A 220 19.21 -18.21 57.13
C THR A 220 19.84 -18.57 55.78
N THR A 221 20.20 -19.86 55.59
CA THR A 221 20.60 -20.39 54.29
C THR A 221 19.50 -20.22 53.24
N LEU A 222 18.25 -20.25 53.65
CA LEU A 222 17.09 -20.03 52.79
C LEU A 222 17.10 -18.60 52.27
N ASP A 223 17.26 -17.57 53.12
CA ASP A 223 17.29 -16.16 52.73
C ASP A 223 18.40 -15.91 51.67
N ARG A 224 19.59 -16.50 51.93
CA ARG A 224 20.75 -16.41 51.01
C ARG A 224 20.45 -17.06 49.64
N ALA A 225 19.83 -18.23 49.63
CA ALA A 225 19.45 -18.93 48.41
C ALA A 225 18.38 -18.15 47.62
N GLN A 226 17.40 -17.59 48.32
CA GLN A 226 16.34 -16.77 47.72
C GLN A 226 16.89 -15.47 47.09
N ALA A 227 17.79 -14.76 47.82
CA ALA A 227 18.40 -13.53 47.28
C ALA A 227 19.19 -13.81 46.01
N ARG A 228 20.01 -14.89 46.02
CA ARG A 228 20.75 -15.30 44.81
C ARG A 228 19.85 -15.74 43.70
N GLY A 229 18.83 -16.53 43.95
CA GLY A 229 17.84 -16.96 42.96
C GLY A 229 17.11 -15.80 42.33
N GLN A 230 16.71 -14.81 43.13
CA GLN A 230 16.07 -13.57 42.59
C GLN A 230 16.99 -12.79 41.66
N ARG A 231 18.26 -12.64 42.03
CA ARG A 231 19.29 -11.99 41.18
C ARG A 231 19.40 -12.70 39.83
N GLU A 232 19.48 -14.04 39.79
CA GLU A 232 19.56 -14.81 38.56
C GLU A 232 18.27 -14.71 37.71
N SER A 233 17.11 -14.72 38.37
CA SER A 233 15.83 -14.52 37.68
C SER A 233 15.73 -13.16 37.00
N ILE A 234 16.26 -12.09 37.61
CA ILE A 234 16.33 -10.77 36.97
C ILE A 234 17.37 -10.78 35.82
N ALA A 235 18.54 -11.38 36.06
CA ALA A 235 19.60 -11.44 35.04
C ALA A 235 19.18 -12.18 33.77
N GLU A 236 18.33 -13.22 33.91
CA GLU A 236 17.78 -13.99 32.80
C GLU A 236 16.91 -13.12 31.86
N THR A 237 16.28 -12.04 32.36
CA THR A 237 15.43 -11.16 31.55
C THR A 237 16.23 -10.22 30.61
N LEU A 238 17.51 -9.97 30.87
CA LEU A 238 18.33 -9.01 30.12
C LEU A 238 18.65 -9.45 28.69
N PRO A 239 19.11 -10.71 28.42
CA PRO A 239 19.46 -11.13 27.07
C PRO A 239 18.30 -11.02 26.07
N PRO A 240 17.06 -11.46 26.35
CA PRO A 240 15.96 -11.32 25.42
C PRO A 240 15.57 -9.85 25.17
N LEU A 241 15.67 -8.95 26.17
CA LEU A 241 15.43 -7.53 25.98
C LEU A 241 16.47 -6.87 25.06
N ARG A 242 17.77 -7.21 25.23
CA ARG A 242 18.84 -6.75 24.34
C ARG A 242 18.68 -7.29 22.91
N ALA A 243 18.27 -8.56 22.77
CA ALA A 243 17.96 -9.12 21.46
C ALA A 243 16.79 -8.40 20.80
N ARG A 244 15.74 -8.08 21.57
CA ARG A 244 14.56 -7.34 21.09
C ARG A 244 14.95 -5.92 20.65
N GLU A 245 15.76 -5.21 21.43
CA GLU A 245 16.28 -3.89 21.05
C GLU A 245 17.00 -3.95 19.70
N ALA A 246 17.96 -4.87 19.54
CA ALA A 246 18.71 -5.01 18.28
C ALA A 246 17.81 -5.36 17.10
N GLN A 247 16.81 -6.24 17.28
CA GLN A 247 15.84 -6.58 16.24
C GLN A 247 15.02 -5.37 15.80
N LEU A 248 14.55 -4.54 16.74
CA LEU A 248 13.75 -3.36 16.43
C LEU A 248 14.58 -2.28 15.72
N ILE A 249 15.84 -2.07 16.13
CA ILE A 249 16.76 -1.17 15.40
C ILE A 249 16.96 -1.65 13.96
N ASN A 250 17.17 -2.95 13.76
CA ASN A 250 17.31 -3.51 12.41
C ASN A 250 16.02 -3.40 11.59
N ALA A 251 14.85 -3.59 12.21
CA ALA A 251 13.55 -3.44 11.53
C ALA A 251 13.34 -2.00 11.03
N ILE A 252 13.65 -1.00 11.86
CA ILE A 252 13.59 0.41 11.45
C ILE A 252 14.62 0.67 10.33
N GLY A 253 15.83 0.13 10.44
CA GLY A 253 16.86 0.24 9.39
C GLY A 253 16.38 -0.33 8.05
N LEU A 254 15.73 -1.49 8.06
CA LEU A 254 15.15 -2.11 6.86
C LEU A 254 14.10 -1.21 6.20
N LEU A 255 13.21 -0.62 7.01
CA LEU A 255 12.19 0.31 6.50
C LEU A 255 12.81 1.56 5.86
N LEU A 256 13.98 2.00 6.31
CA LEU A 256 14.74 3.10 5.71
C LEU A 256 15.65 2.65 4.54
N GLY A 257 15.63 1.35 4.18
CA GLY A 257 16.49 0.81 3.13
C GLY A 257 17.99 0.77 3.51
N LEU A 258 18.28 0.64 4.80
CA LEU A 258 19.65 0.64 5.35
C LEU A 258 20.11 -0.78 5.71
N GLU A 259 21.41 -0.97 5.72
CA GLU A 259 22.04 -2.22 6.18
C GLU A 259 21.79 -2.48 7.68
N PRO A 260 21.79 -3.75 8.12
CA PRO A 260 21.68 -4.09 9.54
C PRO A 260 22.66 -3.30 10.41
N ARG A 261 22.22 -2.82 11.55
CA ARG A 261 22.97 -2.03 12.53
C ARG A 261 23.35 -0.60 12.11
N ALA A 262 23.02 -0.13 10.91
CA ALA A 262 23.34 1.22 10.47
C ALA A 262 22.78 2.32 11.41
N LEU A 263 21.62 2.06 12.04
CA LEU A 263 20.97 2.97 12.99
C LEU A 263 21.39 2.72 14.46
N GLU A 264 22.27 1.76 14.73
CA GLU A 264 22.68 1.45 16.12
C GLU A 264 23.27 2.65 16.86
N PRO A 265 24.17 3.46 16.27
CA PRO A 265 24.71 4.65 16.95
C PRO A 265 23.67 5.70 17.29
N GLU A 266 22.62 5.84 16.46
CA GLU A 266 21.54 6.81 16.61
C GLU A 266 20.48 6.34 17.61
N LEU A 267 20.01 5.08 17.49
CA LEU A 267 18.85 4.56 18.21
C LEU A 267 19.18 3.83 19.51
N ARG A 268 20.42 3.37 19.72
CA ARG A 268 20.85 2.67 20.93
C ARG A 268 20.83 3.52 22.22
N PRO A 269 21.10 4.85 22.18
CA PRO A 269 20.92 5.68 23.38
C PRO A 269 19.46 5.59 23.87
N PRO A 270 19.23 5.18 25.15
CA PRO A 270 17.89 4.97 25.66
C PRO A 270 17.14 6.29 25.79
N LYS A 271 15.86 6.31 25.38
CA LYS A 271 14.92 7.40 25.57
C LYS A 271 13.59 6.84 26.05
N PRO A 272 12.78 7.62 26.77
CA PRO A 272 11.43 7.19 27.17
C PRO A 272 10.54 7.04 25.91
N PRO A 273 9.46 6.22 26.00
CA PRO A 273 8.44 6.17 24.95
C PRO A 273 7.86 7.55 24.63
N PRO A 274 7.52 7.84 23.36
CA PRO A 274 6.95 9.11 22.95
C PRO A 274 5.64 9.43 23.68
N THR A 275 5.41 10.70 23.97
CA THR A 275 4.20 11.14 24.68
C THR A 275 3.02 11.26 23.73
N THR A 276 1.87 10.67 24.10
CA THR A 276 0.64 10.79 23.33
C THR A 276 -0.05 12.14 23.51
N PRO A 277 -0.69 12.71 22.45
CA PRO A 277 -1.40 13.97 22.52
C PRO A 277 -2.63 13.90 23.44
N GLY A 278 -3.02 15.04 24.01
CA GLY A 278 -4.20 15.13 24.88
C GLY A 278 -5.54 15.18 24.11
N LEU A 279 -5.52 15.51 22.80
CA LEU A 279 -6.68 15.58 21.91
C LEU A 279 -6.31 15.02 20.55
N VAL A 280 -7.16 14.16 20.00
CA VAL A 280 -6.97 13.47 18.72
C VAL A 280 -8.15 13.79 17.80
N GLY A 281 -7.88 14.39 16.64
CA GLY A 281 -8.89 14.59 15.60
C GLY A 281 -9.16 13.26 14.88
N VAL A 282 -10.43 12.88 14.75
CA VAL A 282 -10.85 11.64 14.07
C VAL A 282 -11.66 11.90 12.80
N GLY A 283 -12.17 13.13 12.61
CA GLY A 283 -13.04 13.48 11.49
C GLY A 283 -14.39 12.79 11.55
N LEU A 284 -15.14 12.88 10.46
CA LEU A 284 -16.43 12.21 10.29
C LEU A 284 -16.30 10.93 9.45
N PRO A 285 -17.16 9.91 9.65
CA PRO A 285 -17.13 8.68 8.86
C PRO A 285 -17.18 8.89 7.33
N ALA A 286 -17.92 9.87 6.87
CA ALA A 286 -18.02 10.23 5.46
C ALA A 286 -16.70 10.75 4.85
N THR A 287 -15.79 11.32 5.67
CA THR A 287 -14.52 11.86 5.17
C THR A 287 -13.51 10.77 4.81
N LEU A 288 -13.68 9.54 5.33
CA LEU A 288 -12.80 8.41 5.03
C LEU A 288 -12.72 8.11 3.53
N LEU A 289 -13.82 8.26 2.79
CA LEU A 289 -13.87 8.06 1.34
C LEU A 289 -12.86 8.93 0.57
N ARG A 290 -12.55 10.11 1.09
CA ARG A 290 -11.59 11.03 0.46
C ARG A 290 -10.17 10.85 0.98
N ARG A 291 -10.00 10.26 2.16
CA ARG A 291 -8.72 10.19 2.87
C ARG A 291 -8.04 8.84 2.76
N ARG A 292 -8.80 7.75 2.77
CA ARG A 292 -8.24 6.39 2.75
C ARG A 292 -7.83 5.99 1.34
N PRO A 293 -6.54 5.72 1.13
CA PRO A 293 -6.04 5.29 -0.19
C PRO A 293 -6.67 3.98 -0.69
N ASP A 294 -6.95 3.02 0.20
CA ASP A 294 -7.57 1.74 -0.16
C ASP A 294 -9.00 1.89 -0.69
N LEU A 295 -9.78 2.83 -0.14
CA LEU A 295 -11.12 3.15 -0.64
C LEU A 295 -11.05 3.82 -2.01
N ARG A 296 -10.12 4.75 -2.20
CA ARG A 296 -9.89 5.44 -3.48
C ARG A 296 -9.36 4.48 -4.55
N GLU A 297 -8.51 3.52 -4.16
CA GLU A 297 -8.04 2.46 -5.03
C GLU A 297 -9.20 1.56 -5.48
N ALA A 298 -10.07 1.14 -4.56
CA ALA A 298 -11.23 0.31 -4.88
C ALA A 298 -12.24 1.05 -5.77
N GLU A 299 -12.47 2.36 -5.56
CA GLU A 299 -13.29 3.20 -6.42
C GLU A 299 -12.69 3.32 -7.84
N ALA A 300 -11.39 3.53 -7.96
CA ALA A 300 -10.70 3.59 -9.24
C ALA A 300 -10.77 2.26 -10.00
N ARG A 301 -10.63 1.13 -9.31
CA ARG A 301 -10.81 -0.21 -9.91
C ARG A 301 -12.25 -0.46 -10.38
N LEU A 302 -13.23 0.02 -9.64
CA LEU A 302 -14.62 -0.03 -10.04
C LEU A 302 -14.85 0.81 -11.31
N HIS A 303 -14.28 2.01 -11.38
CA HIS A 303 -14.31 2.85 -12.57
C HIS A 303 -13.71 2.13 -13.79
N ALA A 304 -12.53 1.54 -13.63
CA ALA A 304 -11.89 0.75 -14.69
C ALA A 304 -12.82 -0.37 -15.20
N ALA A 305 -13.46 -1.10 -14.30
CA ALA A 305 -14.37 -2.19 -14.66
C ALA A 305 -15.64 -1.70 -15.40
N VAL A 306 -16.16 -0.50 -15.07
CA VAL A 306 -17.26 0.13 -15.82
C VAL A 306 -16.83 0.48 -17.24
N ALA A 307 -15.63 1.09 -17.38
CA ALA A 307 -15.10 1.45 -18.71
C ALA A 307 -14.85 0.21 -19.58
N GLU A 308 -14.37 -0.91 -18.99
CA GLU A 308 -14.21 -2.18 -19.68
C GLU A 308 -15.54 -2.79 -20.17
N VAL A 309 -16.66 -2.55 -19.49
CA VAL A 309 -17.99 -2.93 -20.01
C VAL A 309 -18.28 -2.14 -21.27
N GLY A 310 -18.03 -0.83 -21.26
CA GLY A 310 -18.24 0.01 -22.44
C GLY A 310 -17.34 -0.39 -23.63
N GLU A 311 -16.09 -0.79 -23.38
CA GLU A 311 -15.21 -1.37 -24.40
C GLU A 311 -15.80 -2.63 -25.01
N ALA A 312 -16.30 -3.57 -24.20
CA ALA A 312 -16.92 -4.80 -24.67
C ALA A 312 -18.24 -4.58 -25.40
N GLU A 313 -19.02 -3.55 -25.02
CA GLU A 313 -20.22 -3.13 -25.77
C GLU A 313 -19.83 -2.56 -27.14
N ALA A 314 -18.75 -1.78 -27.22
CA ALA A 314 -18.28 -1.22 -28.47
C ALA A 314 -17.88 -2.28 -29.52
N GLU A 315 -17.45 -3.47 -29.09
CA GLU A 315 -17.12 -4.59 -29.99
C GLU A 315 -18.33 -5.10 -30.79
N PHE A 316 -19.57 -4.79 -30.42
CA PHE A 316 -20.75 -5.16 -31.19
C PHE A 316 -21.05 -4.22 -32.38
N TYR A 317 -20.37 -3.07 -32.42
CA TYR A 317 -20.54 -2.06 -33.44
C TYR A 317 -19.56 -2.24 -34.60
N PRO A 318 -19.83 -1.62 -35.77
CA PRO A 318 -18.89 -1.67 -36.89
C PRO A 318 -17.53 -1.11 -36.57
N ASP A 319 -16.49 -1.87 -36.90
CA ASP A 319 -15.11 -1.43 -36.84
C ASP A 319 -14.73 -0.74 -38.16
N VAL A 320 -14.24 0.49 -38.08
CA VAL A 320 -13.88 1.31 -39.24
C VAL A 320 -12.39 1.61 -39.22
N ASN A 321 -11.65 0.99 -40.15
CA ASN A 321 -10.21 1.17 -40.28
C ASN A 321 -9.90 1.96 -41.57
N LEU A 322 -9.11 3.03 -41.47
CA LEU A 322 -8.50 3.68 -42.61
C LEU A 322 -7.17 2.99 -42.95
N ILE A 323 -7.10 2.38 -44.11
CA ILE A 323 -5.89 1.73 -44.58
C ILE A 323 -5.26 2.50 -45.74
N GLY A 324 -3.93 2.55 -45.76
CA GLY A 324 -3.17 3.13 -46.85
C GLY A 324 -1.89 2.33 -47.07
N ASP A 325 -1.62 1.98 -48.32
CA ASP A 325 -0.35 1.41 -48.70
C ASP A 325 0.25 2.19 -49.86
N PHE A 326 1.58 2.33 -49.82
CA PHE A 326 2.36 2.86 -50.90
C PHE A 326 3.59 2.01 -51.09
N ASN A 327 3.66 1.27 -52.18
CA ASN A 327 4.76 0.31 -52.40
C ASN A 327 5.25 0.28 -53.83
N VAL A 328 6.46 -0.23 -54.02
CA VAL A 328 7.04 -0.59 -55.31
C VAL A 328 7.08 -2.11 -55.42
N GLN A 329 6.57 -2.65 -56.51
CA GLN A 329 6.50 -4.10 -56.75
C GLN A 329 7.09 -4.47 -58.12
N SER A 330 7.93 -5.50 -58.15
CA SER A 330 8.52 -5.95 -59.43
C SER A 330 8.92 -7.43 -59.38
N LEU A 331 8.90 -8.08 -60.50
CA LEU A 331 9.44 -9.45 -60.68
C LEU A 331 10.97 -9.43 -60.94
N THR A 332 11.60 -8.27 -61.08
CA THR A 332 13.04 -8.16 -61.29
C THR A 332 13.58 -6.94 -60.54
N LEU A 333 14.74 -7.08 -59.91
CA LEU A 333 15.40 -6.04 -59.12
C LEU A 333 15.66 -4.75 -59.95
N LYS A 334 16.06 -4.92 -61.23
CA LYS A 334 16.34 -3.78 -62.12
C LYS A 334 15.15 -2.85 -62.40
N LYS A 335 13.93 -3.36 -62.20
CA LYS A 335 12.67 -2.61 -62.42
C LYS A 335 12.01 -2.14 -61.15
N LEU A 336 12.45 -2.62 -59.98
CA LEU A 336 11.78 -2.39 -58.71
C LEU A 336 11.53 -0.89 -58.42
N PHE A 337 12.53 -0.06 -58.58
CA PHE A 337 12.45 1.37 -58.28
C PHE A 337 12.09 2.25 -59.49
N ARG A 338 11.39 1.72 -60.50
CA ARG A 338 10.84 2.51 -61.59
C ARG A 338 9.46 3.02 -61.25
N ALA A 339 9.08 4.21 -61.79
CA ALA A 339 7.73 4.78 -61.59
C ALA A 339 6.61 3.81 -62.00
N SER A 340 6.86 2.95 -63.02
CA SER A 340 5.93 1.91 -63.48
C SER A 340 5.74 0.72 -62.50
N SER A 341 6.54 0.65 -61.44
CA SER A 341 6.44 -0.37 -60.41
C SER A 341 5.75 0.16 -59.15
N THR A 342 5.35 1.44 -59.13
CA THR A 342 4.64 2.07 -58.00
C THR A 342 3.17 1.65 -58.01
N GLN A 343 2.69 1.28 -56.82
CA GLN A 343 1.27 1.07 -56.57
C GLN A 343 0.88 1.68 -55.21
N TRP A 344 -0.35 2.08 -55.06
CA TRP A 344 -0.88 2.61 -53.81
C TRP A 344 -2.35 2.25 -53.66
N THR A 345 -2.78 2.11 -52.41
CA THR A 345 -4.19 1.98 -52.02
C THR A 345 -4.46 2.93 -50.86
N LEU A 346 -5.62 3.55 -50.86
CA LEU A 346 -6.08 4.38 -49.74
C LEU A 346 -7.60 4.27 -49.67
N GLY A 347 -8.10 3.92 -48.49
CA GLY A 347 -9.54 3.87 -48.31
C GLY A 347 -9.97 3.30 -46.94
N PRO A 348 -11.24 3.45 -46.58
CA PRO A 348 -11.80 2.87 -45.38
C PRO A 348 -12.13 1.37 -45.62
N THR A 349 -11.88 0.56 -44.57
CA THR A 349 -12.37 -0.80 -44.47
C THR A 349 -13.35 -0.84 -43.30
N ILE A 350 -14.56 -1.37 -43.53
CA ILE A 350 -15.61 -1.48 -42.52
C ILE A 350 -15.91 -2.96 -42.28
N THR A 351 -15.74 -3.39 -41.03
CA THR A 351 -16.02 -4.75 -40.58
C THR A 351 -17.20 -4.73 -39.61
N ILE A 352 -18.26 -5.50 -39.93
CA ILE A 352 -19.48 -5.61 -39.10
C ILE A 352 -19.55 -7.05 -38.58
N PRO A 353 -19.52 -7.32 -37.26
CA PRO A 353 -19.66 -8.68 -36.76
C PRO A 353 -21.10 -9.15 -36.86
N ILE A 354 -21.35 -10.17 -37.72
CA ILE A 354 -22.69 -10.74 -37.90
C ILE A 354 -22.89 -11.99 -37.04
N PHE A 355 -21.88 -12.86 -37.01
CA PHE A 355 -21.91 -14.10 -36.23
C PHE A 355 -20.50 -14.44 -35.69
N GLU A 356 -20.38 -14.46 -34.39
CA GLU A 356 -19.13 -14.70 -33.66
C GLU A 356 -19.21 -15.93 -32.72
N GLY A 357 -20.14 -16.84 -32.97
CA GLY A 357 -20.28 -18.07 -32.17
C GLY A 357 -20.52 -17.84 -30.67
N GLY A 358 -21.01 -16.66 -30.27
CA GLY A 358 -21.23 -16.27 -28.86
C GLY A 358 -20.07 -15.52 -28.21
N ARG A 359 -18.93 -15.32 -28.89
CA ARG A 359 -17.73 -14.65 -28.32
C ARG A 359 -18.06 -13.28 -27.73
N LEU A 360 -18.70 -12.40 -28.48
CA LEU A 360 -19.01 -11.05 -28.04
C LEU A 360 -19.94 -11.04 -26.81
N ARG A 361 -21.00 -11.86 -26.84
CA ARG A 361 -21.92 -11.97 -25.68
C ARG A 361 -21.22 -12.53 -24.44
N GLY A 362 -20.36 -13.52 -24.63
CA GLY A 362 -19.55 -14.09 -23.54
C GLY A 362 -18.57 -13.09 -22.96
N ASN A 363 -17.92 -12.27 -23.83
CA ASN A 363 -17.01 -11.22 -23.39
C ASN A 363 -17.77 -10.13 -22.59
N LEU A 364 -18.89 -9.64 -23.09
CA LEU A 364 -19.72 -8.65 -22.37
C LEU A 364 -20.18 -9.20 -21.02
N ALA A 365 -20.73 -10.42 -20.97
CA ALA A 365 -21.14 -11.04 -19.72
C ALA A 365 -20.00 -11.21 -18.70
N LEU A 366 -18.78 -11.50 -19.18
CA LEU A 366 -17.56 -11.54 -18.34
C LEU A 366 -17.24 -10.16 -17.75
N LYS A 367 -17.24 -9.09 -18.58
CA LYS A 367 -16.95 -7.72 -18.13
C LYS A 367 -18.04 -7.21 -17.17
N GLU A 368 -19.31 -7.46 -17.43
CA GLU A 368 -20.41 -7.16 -16.49
C GLU A 368 -20.24 -7.90 -15.15
N SER A 369 -19.79 -9.17 -15.17
CA SER A 369 -19.54 -9.92 -13.94
C SER A 369 -18.38 -9.32 -13.13
N ARG A 370 -17.29 -8.91 -13.81
CA ARG A 370 -16.16 -8.22 -13.19
C ARG A 370 -16.55 -6.85 -12.62
N HIS A 371 -17.42 -6.12 -13.30
CA HIS A 371 -17.97 -4.86 -12.77
C HIS A 371 -18.76 -5.12 -11.47
N ARG A 372 -19.64 -6.14 -11.43
CA ARG A 372 -20.37 -6.50 -10.21
C ARG A 372 -19.41 -6.95 -9.07
N GLU A 373 -18.37 -7.70 -9.39
CA GLU A 373 -17.32 -8.08 -8.45
C GLU A 373 -16.62 -6.84 -7.86
N ALA A 374 -16.17 -5.91 -8.70
CA ALA A 374 -15.52 -4.67 -8.25
C ALA A 374 -16.44 -3.80 -7.38
N ALA A 375 -17.75 -3.77 -7.65
CA ALA A 375 -18.72 -3.08 -6.81
C ALA A 375 -18.87 -3.73 -5.43
N ILE A 376 -18.85 -5.06 -5.36
CA ILE A 376 -18.87 -5.81 -4.09
C ILE A 376 -17.57 -5.58 -3.31
N ASP A 377 -16.42 -5.58 -3.98
CA ASP A 377 -15.12 -5.32 -3.35
C ASP A 377 -15.03 -3.89 -2.81
N PHE A 378 -15.54 -2.90 -3.53
CA PHE A 378 -15.65 -1.54 -2.99
C PHE A 378 -16.51 -1.49 -1.72
N GLN A 379 -17.69 -2.12 -1.73
CA GLN A 379 -18.55 -2.18 -0.54
C GLN A 379 -17.89 -2.90 0.63
N LYS A 380 -17.19 -4.01 0.38
CA LYS A 380 -16.45 -4.75 1.39
C LYS A 380 -15.32 -3.91 2.00
N THR A 381 -14.54 -3.21 1.17
CA THR A 381 -13.46 -2.31 1.62
C THR A 381 -14.01 -1.18 2.48
N LEU A 382 -15.16 -0.62 2.11
CA LEU A 382 -15.83 0.42 2.89
C LEU A 382 -16.26 -0.06 4.28
N LEU A 383 -16.89 -1.23 4.35
CA LEU A 383 -17.31 -1.82 5.64
C LEU A 383 -16.10 -2.13 6.52
N HIS A 384 -15.03 -2.64 5.92
CA HIS A 384 -13.78 -2.92 6.62
C HIS A 384 -13.13 -1.63 7.15
N ALA A 385 -13.14 -0.54 6.37
CA ALA A 385 -12.62 0.75 6.79
C ALA A 385 -13.36 1.31 8.03
N TRP A 386 -14.69 1.21 8.06
CA TRP A 386 -15.48 1.62 9.23
C TRP A 386 -15.20 0.76 10.44
N GLN A 387 -15.12 -0.57 10.26
CA GLN A 387 -14.76 -1.50 11.33
C GLN A 387 -13.39 -1.18 11.91
N GLU A 388 -12.36 -1.00 11.07
CA GLU A 388 -11.00 -0.68 11.53
C GLU A 388 -10.95 0.59 12.40
N VAL A 389 -11.69 1.63 12.03
CA VAL A 389 -11.73 2.86 12.82
C VAL A 389 -12.43 2.64 14.16
N ASP A 390 -13.57 1.95 14.17
CA ASP A 390 -14.31 1.67 15.41
C ASP A 390 -13.50 0.78 16.36
N ASP A 391 -12.86 -0.27 15.84
CA ASP A 391 -11.97 -1.14 16.60
C ASP A 391 -10.76 -0.37 17.17
N ALA A 392 -10.14 0.50 16.36
CA ALA A 392 -8.99 1.32 16.78
C ALA A 392 -9.38 2.34 17.86
N LEU A 393 -10.53 3.01 17.73
CA LEU A 393 -11.06 3.91 18.74
C LEU A 393 -11.32 3.20 20.06
N THR A 394 -11.94 2.02 19.98
CA THR A 394 -12.22 1.18 21.16
C THR A 394 -10.93 0.73 21.84
N ALA A 395 -9.95 0.22 21.05
CA ALA A 395 -8.66 -0.22 21.57
C ALA A 395 -7.92 0.92 22.27
N TYR A 396 -7.81 2.08 21.61
CA TYR A 396 -7.16 3.27 22.18
C TYR A 396 -7.81 3.75 23.48
N ALA A 397 -9.13 3.75 23.54
CA ALA A 397 -9.87 4.13 24.77
C ALA A 397 -9.63 3.14 25.93
N GLN A 398 -9.60 1.84 25.66
CA GLN A 398 -9.36 0.82 26.69
C GLN A 398 -7.89 0.78 27.12
N ALA A 399 -6.94 0.96 26.20
CA ALA A 399 -5.52 1.07 26.53
C ALA A 399 -5.24 2.21 27.52
N GLN A 400 -5.87 3.38 27.34
CA GLN A 400 -5.74 4.50 28.27
C GLN A 400 -6.27 4.18 29.68
N LYS A 401 -7.41 3.48 29.78
CA LYS A 401 -7.95 3.03 31.07
C LYS A 401 -7.01 2.04 31.76
N ARG A 402 -6.47 1.07 30.98
CA ARG A 402 -5.50 0.10 31.45
C ARG A 402 -4.23 0.78 31.96
N ARG A 403 -3.69 1.73 31.19
CA ARG A 403 -2.51 2.52 31.57
C ARG A 403 -2.73 3.27 32.89
N ALA A 404 -3.89 3.91 33.06
CA ALA A 404 -4.20 4.61 34.29
C ALA A 404 -4.30 3.67 35.52
N ALA A 405 -4.79 2.44 35.35
CA ALA A 405 -4.80 1.42 36.39
C ALA A 405 -3.40 0.90 36.70
N ALA A 406 -2.60 0.59 35.67
CA ALA A 406 -1.22 0.14 35.80
C ALA A 406 -0.34 1.16 36.53
N ALA A 407 -0.50 2.46 36.23
CA ALA A 407 0.22 3.53 36.92
C ALA A 407 -0.10 3.59 38.42
N ARG A 408 -1.38 3.39 38.79
CA ARG A 408 -1.76 3.32 40.21
C ARG A 408 -1.20 2.07 40.89
N ALA A 409 -1.23 0.90 40.22
CA ALA A 409 -0.68 -0.34 40.75
C ALA A 409 0.84 -0.21 41.00
N ALA A 410 1.59 0.25 40.01
CA ALA A 410 3.04 0.43 40.14
C ALA A 410 3.41 1.42 41.28
N ALA A 411 2.62 2.47 41.48
CA ALA A 411 2.83 3.39 42.58
C ALA A 411 2.62 2.73 43.96
N GLN A 412 1.61 1.86 44.11
CA GLN A 412 1.33 1.16 45.36
C GLN A 412 2.37 0.06 45.63
N ASP A 413 2.77 -0.70 44.58
CA ASP A 413 3.75 -1.78 44.71
C ASP A 413 5.13 -1.21 45.10
N LYS A 414 5.46 0.01 44.62
CA LYS A 414 6.67 0.70 45.08
C LYS A 414 6.62 1.02 46.58
N ILE A 415 5.51 1.55 47.08
CA ILE A 415 5.33 1.82 48.51
C ILE A 415 5.43 0.52 49.31
N ALA A 416 4.85 -0.58 48.80
CA ALA A 416 4.90 -1.88 49.45
C ALA A 416 6.33 -2.43 49.55
N LEU A 417 7.14 -2.31 48.45
CA LEU A 417 8.56 -2.71 48.49
C LEU A 417 9.38 -1.85 49.47
N ASP A 418 9.21 -0.54 49.43
CA ASP A 418 9.93 0.36 50.34
C ASP A 418 9.62 0.00 51.82
N ALA A 419 8.36 -0.26 52.16
CA ALA A 419 7.93 -0.69 53.48
C ALA A 419 8.47 -2.07 53.86
N ALA A 420 8.41 -3.06 52.96
CA ALA A 420 8.94 -4.42 53.22
C ALA A 420 10.47 -4.37 53.45
N THR A 421 11.18 -3.60 52.67
CA THR A 421 12.64 -3.44 52.80
C THR A 421 13.01 -2.79 54.14
N GLN A 422 12.27 -1.74 54.56
CA GLN A 422 12.51 -1.09 55.85
C GLN A 422 12.26 -2.06 57.05
N ARG A 423 11.09 -2.77 57.01
CA ARG A 423 10.77 -3.73 58.07
C ARG A 423 11.77 -4.92 58.13
N TYR A 424 12.29 -5.35 56.99
CA TYR A 424 13.34 -6.37 56.95
C TYR A 424 14.66 -5.84 57.59
N ARG A 425 15.04 -4.61 57.31
CA ARG A 425 16.21 -3.97 57.92
C ARG A 425 16.09 -3.89 59.44
N GLU A 426 14.89 -3.67 59.95
CA GLU A 426 14.56 -3.60 61.38
C GLU A 426 14.44 -5.00 62.00
N GLY A 427 14.49 -6.09 61.22
CA GLY A 427 14.35 -7.48 61.70
C GLY A 427 12.90 -7.90 62.02
N LEU A 428 11.92 -7.15 61.54
CA LEU A 428 10.48 -7.38 61.81
C LEU A 428 9.82 -8.35 60.84
N VAL A 429 10.42 -8.65 59.71
CA VAL A 429 9.93 -9.58 58.68
C VAL A 429 11.08 -10.35 58.04
N ASP A 430 10.75 -11.51 57.41
CA ASP A 430 11.70 -12.33 56.68
C ASP A 430 12.01 -11.73 55.30
N PHE A 431 13.18 -12.15 54.71
CA PHE A 431 13.57 -11.73 53.34
C PHE A 431 12.53 -12.13 52.27
N LEU A 432 11.78 -13.19 52.54
CA LEU A 432 10.69 -13.64 51.64
C LEU A 432 9.68 -12.51 51.34
N ASN A 433 9.36 -11.65 52.32
CA ASN A 433 8.46 -10.51 52.13
C ASN A 433 9.07 -9.45 51.19
N VAL A 434 10.38 -9.16 51.29
CA VAL A 434 11.10 -8.24 50.39
C VAL A 434 11.13 -8.82 48.99
N ASN A 435 11.47 -10.10 48.85
CA ASN A 435 11.52 -10.78 47.56
C ASN A 435 10.15 -10.79 46.84
N ALA A 436 9.07 -11.09 47.56
CA ALA A 436 7.71 -11.07 47.04
C ALA A 436 7.32 -9.64 46.57
N ALA A 437 7.60 -8.61 47.38
CA ALA A 437 7.31 -7.22 47.05
C ALA A 437 8.14 -6.72 45.84
N LEU A 438 9.44 -7.10 45.76
CA LEU A 438 10.31 -6.78 44.62
C LEU A 438 9.80 -7.43 43.32
N ALA A 439 9.46 -8.71 43.37
CA ALA A 439 8.91 -9.42 42.21
C ALA A 439 7.58 -8.81 41.73
N GLN A 440 6.74 -8.33 42.67
CA GLN A 440 5.48 -7.66 42.34
C GLN A 440 5.74 -6.28 41.73
N GLN A 441 6.64 -5.46 42.28
CA GLN A 441 7.00 -4.16 41.71
C GLN A 441 7.58 -4.29 40.32
N LEU A 442 8.50 -5.26 40.07
CA LEU A 442 9.04 -5.52 38.74
C LEU A 442 7.94 -5.79 37.72
N ARG A 443 6.96 -6.61 38.08
CA ARG A 443 5.82 -6.89 37.19
C ARG A 443 5.01 -5.64 36.90
N SER A 444 4.63 -4.89 37.91
CA SER A 444 3.79 -3.68 37.74
C SER A 444 4.51 -2.55 37.01
N GLU A 445 5.84 -2.39 37.17
CA GLU A 445 6.62 -1.45 36.39
C GLU A 445 6.66 -1.85 34.90
N ASN A 446 6.89 -3.13 34.60
CA ASN A 446 6.89 -3.65 33.22
C ASN A 446 5.49 -3.53 32.59
N ASP A 447 4.41 -3.81 33.34
CA ASP A 447 3.03 -3.66 32.90
C ASP A 447 2.70 -2.18 32.61
N LEU A 448 3.24 -1.25 33.38
CA LEU A 448 3.07 0.18 33.11
C LEU A 448 3.77 0.58 31.81
N VAL A 449 5.04 0.17 31.61
CA VAL A 449 5.77 0.44 30.37
C VAL A 449 5.06 -0.16 29.17
N GLN A 450 4.60 -1.43 29.29
CA GLN A 450 3.84 -2.07 28.22
C GLN A 450 2.54 -1.31 27.92
N SER A 451 1.85 -0.82 28.94
CA SER A 451 0.63 -0.03 28.74
C SER A 451 0.89 1.34 28.11
N ASP A 452 2.06 1.96 28.36
CA ASP A 452 2.48 3.19 27.66
C ASP A 452 2.75 2.91 26.17
N VAL A 453 3.41 1.79 25.86
CA VAL A 453 3.63 1.31 24.48
C VAL A 453 2.30 1.01 23.79
N ASP A 454 1.38 0.32 24.47
CA ASP A 454 0.06 -0.05 23.91
C ASP A 454 -0.74 1.21 23.55
N VAL A 455 -0.80 2.22 24.44
CA VAL A 455 -1.52 3.50 24.17
C VAL A 455 -0.91 4.22 22.96
N ALA A 456 0.41 4.29 22.85
CA ALA A 456 1.06 4.95 21.73
C ALA A 456 0.86 4.15 20.41
N SER A 457 0.95 2.83 20.46
CA SER A 457 0.75 1.96 19.30
C SER A 457 -0.69 1.96 18.81
N ASP A 458 -1.68 1.94 19.74
CA ASP A 458 -3.09 2.02 19.37
C ASP A 458 -3.45 3.38 18.78
N LEU A 459 -2.78 4.45 19.21
CA LEU A 459 -2.91 5.76 18.57
C LEU A 459 -2.37 5.76 17.14
N VAL A 460 -1.22 5.11 16.87
CA VAL A 460 -0.70 4.94 15.51
C VAL A 460 -1.67 4.14 14.65
N ARG A 461 -2.24 3.04 15.19
CA ARG A 461 -3.27 2.25 14.51
C ARG A 461 -4.49 3.08 14.16
N LEU A 462 -4.92 3.96 15.06
CA LEU A 462 -6.02 4.88 14.82
C LEU A 462 -5.70 5.85 13.67
N TYR A 463 -4.54 6.50 13.67
CA TYR A 463 -4.14 7.38 12.56
C TYR A 463 -4.06 6.64 11.22
N ARG A 464 -3.54 5.41 11.21
CA ARG A 464 -3.54 4.55 10.04
C ARG A 464 -4.96 4.25 9.56
N ALA A 465 -5.87 3.84 10.45
CA ALA A 465 -7.25 3.56 10.11
C ALA A 465 -8.01 4.79 9.56
N LEU A 466 -7.64 5.99 10.03
CA LEU A 466 -8.17 7.27 9.54
C LEU A 466 -7.57 7.71 8.19
N GLY A 467 -6.56 6.99 7.67
CA GLY A 467 -5.94 7.27 6.38
C GLY A 467 -5.08 8.52 6.35
N GLY A 468 -4.47 8.93 7.47
CA GLY A 468 -3.58 10.10 7.53
C GLY A 468 -2.10 9.73 7.44
N GLY A 469 -1.28 10.57 6.75
CA GLY A 469 0.18 10.48 6.76
C GLY A 469 0.83 10.25 5.39
N TRP A 470 0.13 9.72 4.42
CA TRP A 470 0.68 9.42 3.09
C TRP A 470 1.10 10.67 2.29
N GLU A 471 0.60 11.84 2.69
CA GLU A 471 0.85 13.12 2.01
C GLU A 471 2.33 13.53 2.00
N ILE A 472 3.13 13.03 2.93
CA ILE A 472 4.58 13.31 2.98
C ILE A 472 5.36 12.60 1.86
N ALA A 473 4.80 11.54 1.29
CA ALA A 473 5.46 10.72 0.28
C ALA A 473 5.04 11.09 -1.17
N GLU A 474 4.29 12.16 -1.36
CA GLU A 474 3.97 12.75 -2.66
C GLU A 474 5.14 13.56 -3.19
#